data_6eefd2f05a580dbeb2fb9db78b559da9
#
_entry.id   6eefd2f05a580dbeb2fb9db78b559da9
#
_cell.length_a   1.000
_cell.length_b   1.000
_cell.length_c   1.000
_cell.angle_alpha   90.00
_cell.angle_beta   90.00
_cell.angle_gamma   90.00
#
_symmetry.space_group_name_H-M   'P 1'
#
loop_
_entity.id
_entity.type
_entity.pdbx_description
1 polymer ?
#
loop_
_entity_poly.entity_id
_entity_poly.type
_entity_poly.pdbx_seq_one_letter_code
_entity_poly.pdbx_strand_id
1 'polypeptide(L)'
;CISSAASDVYKRQHINNLVATLLEANGYQTLSAYSCEDGMMMYASHRPDLVVLDLGLPDQDGMTFLKRLRKDSLTPVIVLSARSDEKDKVEALDMGANDYVTKPFGSNEFLARIRSTLRMTTHRMQNGMFPGGKFKASGLTIDYDARRVFLHKKEVKLTQTEYNIIAALSEHAGKVMTYSAIIKEIWGYNDEGSIKKLQVNMVNIRKKLGARPGEKNYIVNELGVGYRMCEADEETL
;
A
#
# COMPACT_ATOMS: atom_id res chain seq x y z
N CYS A 1 16.98 36.81 15.15
CA CYS A 1 16.60 35.44 15.51
C CYS A 1 15.34 35.05 14.74
N ILE A 2 15.50 34.34 13.66
CA ILE A 2 14.36 33.66 13.00
C ILE A 2 13.99 32.51 13.91
N SER A 3 12.76 32.48 14.41
CA SER A 3 12.30 31.41 15.33
C SER A 3 12.43 30.07 14.63
N SER A 4 12.75 28.99 15.38
CA SER A 4 12.86 27.64 14.85
C SER A 4 11.61 27.21 14.08
N ALA A 5 10.43 27.65 14.50
CA ALA A 5 9.15 27.38 13.83
C ALA A 5 9.08 27.97 12.40
N ALA A 6 9.56 29.21 12.19
CA ALA A 6 9.57 29.81 10.85
C ALA A 6 10.56 29.12 9.91
N SER A 7 11.70 28.67 10.43
CA SER A 7 12.67 27.86 9.67
C SER A 7 12.09 26.50 9.25
N ASP A 8 11.29 25.87 10.10
CA ASP A 8 10.68 24.57 9.82
C ASP A 8 9.53 24.66 8.81
N VAL A 9 8.72 25.71 8.87
CA VAL A 9 7.68 25.99 7.85
C VAL A 9 8.32 26.23 6.49
N TYR A 10 9.37 27.06 6.44
CA TYR A 10 10.09 27.35 5.19
C TYR A 10 10.72 26.07 4.56
N LYS A 11 11.38 25.24 5.37
CA LYS A 11 11.96 23.98 4.90
C LYS A 11 10.89 23.01 4.35
N ARG A 12 9.72 22.94 4.98
CA ARG A 12 8.61 22.09 4.56
C ARG A 12 8.03 22.55 3.22
N GLN A 13 7.80 23.86 3.05
CA GLN A 13 7.35 24.43 1.78
C GLN A 13 8.34 24.13 0.64
N HIS A 14 9.65 24.21 0.92
CA HIS A 14 10.67 23.86 -0.05
C HIS A 14 10.62 22.41 -0.51
N ILE A 15 10.38 21.48 0.41
CA ILE A 15 10.28 20.05 0.07
C ILE A 15 9.01 19.78 -0.74
N ASN A 16 7.87 20.35 -0.35
CA ASN A 16 6.63 20.21 -1.10
C ASN A 16 6.76 20.78 -2.50
N ASN A 17 7.35 21.97 -2.65
CA ASN A 17 7.60 22.56 -3.96
C ASN A 17 8.57 21.72 -4.81
N LEU A 18 9.63 21.19 -4.20
CA LEU A 18 10.57 20.30 -4.88
C LEU A 18 9.87 19.03 -5.38
N VAL A 19 9.06 18.41 -4.54
CA VAL A 19 8.28 17.20 -4.91
C VAL A 19 7.29 17.53 -6.01
N ALA A 20 6.54 18.61 -5.89
CA ALA A 20 5.59 19.05 -6.92
C ALA A 20 6.30 19.31 -8.25
N THR A 21 7.38 20.12 -8.26
CA THR A 21 8.16 20.40 -9.47
C THR A 21 8.73 19.12 -10.10
N LEU A 22 9.23 18.19 -9.28
CA LEU A 22 9.75 16.93 -9.76
C LEU A 22 8.67 16.08 -10.42
N LEU A 23 7.47 16.02 -9.85
CA LEU A 23 6.35 15.28 -10.39
C LEU A 23 5.80 15.92 -11.66
N GLU A 24 5.63 17.23 -11.69
CA GLU A 24 5.16 17.98 -12.86
C GLU A 24 6.12 17.86 -14.05
N ALA A 25 7.43 17.93 -13.80
CA ALA A 25 8.44 17.67 -14.82
C ALA A 25 8.38 16.25 -15.41
N ASN A 26 7.74 15.32 -14.72
CA ASN A 26 7.52 13.93 -15.18
C ASN A 26 6.07 13.67 -15.65
N GLY A 27 5.30 14.72 -15.92
CA GLY A 27 3.98 14.62 -16.53
C GLY A 27 2.83 14.34 -15.56
N TYR A 28 3.04 14.46 -14.25
CA TYR A 28 1.97 14.33 -13.27
C TYR A 28 1.31 15.68 -12.99
N GLN A 29 0.02 15.66 -12.74
CA GLN A 29 -0.70 16.81 -12.19
C GLN A 29 -0.58 16.75 -10.66
N THR A 30 -0.21 17.87 -10.04
CA THR A 30 -0.02 17.94 -8.58
C THR A 30 -1.04 18.86 -7.93
N LEU A 31 -1.46 18.42 -6.74
CA LEU A 31 -2.27 19.21 -5.81
C LEU A 31 -1.51 19.28 -4.50
N SER A 32 -1.23 20.46 -4.01
CA SER A 32 -0.46 20.65 -2.78
C SER A 32 -1.36 21.10 -1.62
N ALA A 33 -1.25 20.41 -0.50
CA ALA A 33 -1.86 20.78 0.77
C ALA A 33 -0.78 20.91 1.84
N TYR A 34 -0.97 21.81 2.78
CA TYR A 34 0.05 22.15 3.78
C TYR A 34 -0.35 21.77 5.20
N SER A 35 -1.55 21.22 5.38
CA SER A 35 -2.08 20.74 6.66
C SER A 35 -2.88 19.45 6.45
N CYS A 36 -3.15 18.73 7.53
CA CYS A 36 -4.00 17.56 7.50
C CYS A 36 -5.43 17.89 7.05
N GLU A 37 -5.99 18.99 7.54
CA GLU A 37 -7.36 19.41 7.21
C GLU A 37 -7.46 19.83 5.73
N ASP A 38 -6.52 20.66 5.23
CA ASP A 38 -6.47 21.01 3.80
C ASP A 38 -6.34 19.76 2.93
N GLY A 39 -5.46 18.85 3.32
CA GLY A 39 -5.26 17.57 2.61
C GLY A 39 -6.54 16.74 2.52
N MET A 40 -7.31 16.67 3.60
CA MET A 40 -8.60 15.96 3.59
C MET A 40 -9.65 16.65 2.71
N MET A 41 -9.72 17.99 2.71
CA MET A 41 -10.62 18.74 1.82
C MET A 41 -10.23 18.57 0.35
N MET A 42 -8.93 18.68 0.02
CA MET A 42 -8.42 18.48 -1.34
C MET A 42 -8.68 17.07 -1.82
N TYR A 43 -8.45 16.08 -0.96
CA TYR A 43 -8.73 14.70 -1.26
C TYR A 43 -10.22 14.46 -1.57
N ALA A 44 -11.12 14.98 -0.74
CA ALA A 44 -12.57 14.82 -0.93
C ALA A 44 -13.06 15.45 -2.25
N SER A 45 -12.48 16.60 -2.62
CA SER A 45 -12.89 17.36 -3.80
C SER A 45 -12.32 16.80 -5.11
N HIS A 46 -11.07 16.32 -5.12
CA HIS A 46 -10.34 15.98 -6.34
C HIS A 46 -10.09 14.47 -6.53
N ARG A 47 -10.18 13.68 -5.45
CA ARG A 47 -9.96 12.22 -5.46
C ARG A 47 -8.70 11.82 -6.25
N PRO A 48 -7.51 12.20 -5.79
CA PRO A 48 -6.26 11.94 -6.51
C PRO A 48 -5.99 10.43 -6.62
N ASP A 49 -5.25 10.04 -7.66
CA ASP A 49 -4.86 8.65 -7.90
C ASP A 49 -3.79 8.15 -6.90
N LEU A 50 -3.06 9.08 -6.28
CA LEU A 50 -2.02 8.78 -5.29
C LEU A 50 -1.85 9.97 -4.35
N VAL A 51 -1.54 9.69 -3.09
CA VAL A 51 -1.19 10.68 -2.07
C VAL A 51 0.26 10.51 -1.66
N VAL A 52 1.04 11.57 -1.70
CA VAL A 52 2.36 11.66 -1.04
C VAL A 52 2.15 12.37 0.28
N LEU A 53 2.42 11.68 1.38
CA LEU A 53 2.10 12.13 2.72
C LEU A 53 3.36 12.38 3.55
N ASP A 54 3.59 13.63 3.96
CA ASP A 54 4.57 13.94 5.01
C ASP A 54 3.96 13.65 6.39
N LEU A 55 4.69 13.00 7.26
CA LEU A 55 4.25 12.76 8.65
C LEU A 55 4.37 14.02 9.51
N GLY A 56 5.28 14.92 9.19
CA GLY A 56 5.52 16.13 9.94
C GLY A 56 4.59 17.29 9.53
N LEU A 57 3.28 17.14 9.51
CA LEU A 57 2.35 18.22 9.22
C LEU A 57 2.29 19.24 10.38
N PRO A 58 1.95 20.51 10.11
CA PRO A 58 2.00 21.56 11.13
C PRO A 58 0.84 21.51 12.14
N ASP A 59 -0.30 20.96 11.75
CA ASP A 59 -1.53 20.90 12.54
C ASP A 59 -1.70 19.57 13.28
N GLN A 60 -1.33 18.45 12.65
CA GLN A 60 -1.47 17.11 13.22
C GLN A 60 -0.37 16.18 12.68
N ASP A 61 -0.15 15.03 13.34
CA ASP A 61 0.71 13.99 12.78
C ASP A 61 0.08 13.40 11.51
N GLY A 62 0.86 13.24 10.44
CA GLY A 62 0.39 12.66 9.19
C GLY A 62 -0.19 11.25 9.33
N MET A 63 0.18 10.50 10.39
CA MET A 63 -0.45 9.22 10.71
C MET A 63 -1.96 9.39 10.97
N THR A 64 -2.39 10.53 11.51
CA THR A 64 -3.80 10.86 11.68
C THR A 64 -4.52 10.99 10.33
N PHE A 65 -3.88 11.66 9.36
CA PHE A 65 -4.39 11.73 7.99
C PHE A 65 -4.56 10.33 7.39
N LEU A 66 -3.53 9.51 7.46
CA LEU A 66 -3.54 8.14 6.95
C LEU A 66 -4.68 7.31 7.58
N LYS A 67 -4.83 7.38 8.89
CA LYS A 67 -5.89 6.68 9.63
C LYS A 67 -7.30 7.15 9.23
N ARG A 68 -7.48 8.46 9.04
CA ARG A 68 -8.77 9.03 8.57
C ARG A 68 -9.07 8.56 7.14
N LEU A 69 -8.08 8.66 6.24
CA LEU A 69 -8.22 8.26 4.84
C LEU A 69 -8.59 6.77 4.72
N ARG A 70 -7.98 5.90 5.52
CA ARG A 70 -8.20 4.44 5.46
C ARG A 70 -9.56 3.99 6.00
N LYS A 71 -10.35 4.86 6.60
CA LYS A 71 -11.74 4.52 6.97
C LYS A 71 -12.59 4.23 5.72
N ASP A 72 -12.39 5.02 4.66
CA ASP A 72 -13.30 5.04 3.52
C ASP A 72 -12.59 4.95 2.16
N SER A 73 -11.25 4.90 2.13
CA SER A 73 -10.48 4.94 0.88
C SER A 73 -9.31 3.95 0.83
N LEU A 74 -9.15 3.36 -0.35
CA LEU A 74 -8.02 2.52 -0.74
C LEU A 74 -6.99 3.27 -1.60
N THR A 75 -7.15 4.58 -1.81
CA THR A 75 -6.21 5.39 -2.60
C THR A 75 -4.78 5.16 -2.13
N PRO A 76 -3.85 4.88 -3.04
CA PRO A 76 -2.46 4.64 -2.68
C PRO A 76 -1.85 5.82 -1.92
N VAL A 77 -1.09 5.51 -0.86
CA VAL A 77 -0.37 6.50 -0.06
C VAL A 77 1.11 6.11 0.03
N ILE A 78 1.99 7.00 -0.38
CA ILE A 78 3.43 6.91 -0.12
C ILE A 78 3.76 7.90 0.99
N VAL A 79 4.27 7.38 2.10
CA VAL A 79 4.74 8.22 3.21
C VAL A 79 6.13 8.74 2.90
N LEU A 80 6.36 10.04 3.09
CA LEU A 80 7.63 10.73 2.90
C LEU A 80 8.03 11.42 4.20
N SER A 81 8.98 10.87 4.94
CA SER A 81 9.27 11.32 6.30
C SER A 81 10.76 11.39 6.62
N ALA A 82 11.14 12.30 7.51
CA ALA A 82 12.48 12.34 8.11
C ALA A 82 12.68 11.28 9.23
N ARG A 83 11.59 10.64 9.68
CA ARG A 83 11.66 9.57 10.67
C ARG A 83 12.22 8.32 10.01
N SER A 84 13.36 7.84 10.49
CA SER A 84 14.06 6.67 9.93
C SER A 84 13.86 5.40 10.74
N ASP A 85 13.26 5.49 11.92
CA ASP A 85 13.08 4.38 12.84
C ASP A 85 12.19 3.28 12.22
N GLU A 86 12.58 2.04 12.45
CA GLU A 86 11.86 0.87 11.95
C GLU A 86 10.42 0.85 12.48
N LYS A 87 10.20 1.30 13.70
CA LYS A 87 8.87 1.38 14.32
C LYS A 87 7.92 2.28 13.55
N ASP A 88 8.35 3.48 13.18
CA ASP A 88 7.54 4.43 12.42
C ASP A 88 7.19 3.88 11.03
N LYS A 89 8.15 3.19 10.38
CA LYS A 89 7.92 2.54 9.08
C LYS A 89 6.89 1.42 9.18
N VAL A 90 7.04 0.57 10.18
CA VAL A 90 6.11 -0.55 10.42
C VAL A 90 4.72 -0.01 10.73
N GLU A 91 4.59 0.99 11.61
CA GLU A 91 3.30 1.58 11.96
C GLU A 91 2.59 2.19 10.76
N ALA A 92 3.30 2.94 9.90
CA ALA A 92 2.72 3.51 8.68
C ALA A 92 2.22 2.43 7.72
N LEU A 93 2.99 1.36 7.52
CA LEU A 93 2.62 0.23 6.67
C LEU A 93 1.44 -0.56 7.26
N ASP A 94 1.43 -0.77 8.57
CA ASP A 94 0.31 -1.41 9.28
C ASP A 94 -0.99 -0.61 9.18
N MET A 95 -0.88 0.72 9.18
CA MET A 95 -2.02 1.61 8.91
C MET A 95 -2.44 1.64 7.45
N GLY A 96 -1.70 0.96 6.56
CA GLY A 96 -2.07 0.81 5.16
C GLY A 96 -1.39 1.78 4.20
N ALA A 97 -0.26 2.38 4.56
CA ALA A 97 0.62 3.02 3.58
C ALA A 97 1.12 1.97 2.56
N ASN A 98 1.19 2.36 1.29
CA ASN A 98 1.67 1.49 0.22
C ASN A 98 3.19 1.42 0.21
N ASP A 99 3.85 2.52 0.55
CA ASP A 99 5.30 2.61 0.65
C ASP A 99 5.72 3.68 1.67
N TYR A 100 6.99 3.61 2.09
CA TYR A 100 7.60 4.56 3.02
C TYR A 100 8.97 4.96 2.52
N VAL A 101 9.18 6.25 2.32
CA VAL A 101 10.43 6.84 1.82
C VAL A 101 11.02 7.75 2.88
N THR A 102 12.26 7.50 3.26
CA THR A 102 12.97 8.36 4.22
C THR A 102 13.63 9.55 3.53
N LYS A 103 13.57 10.70 4.15
CA LYS A 103 14.30 11.90 3.74
C LYS A 103 15.73 11.86 4.32
N PRO A 104 16.78 12.25 3.56
CA PRO A 104 16.76 12.65 2.15
C PRO A 104 16.58 11.46 1.21
N PHE A 105 15.96 11.68 0.07
CA PHE A 105 15.70 10.65 -0.95
C PHE A 105 16.27 11.04 -2.32
N GLY A 106 16.60 10.04 -3.12
CA GLY A 106 16.99 10.24 -4.51
C GLY A 106 15.78 10.49 -5.41
N SER A 107 15.86 11.51 -6.28
CA SER A 107 14.75 11.84 -7.19
C SER A 107 14.34 10.65 -8.07
N ASN A 108 15.31 9.91 -8.62
CA ASN A 108 15.03 8.76 -9.45
C ASN A 108 14.38 7.60 -8.68
N GLU A 109 14.82 7.35 -7.46
CA GLU A 109 14.22 6.35 -6.57
C GLU A 109 12.78 6.73 -6.24
N PHE A 110 12.54 7.96 -5.83
CA PHE A 110 11.20 8.46 -5.50
C PHE A 110 10.24 8.34 -6.69
N LEU A 111 10.66 8.76 -7.89
CA LEU A 111 9.88 8.62 -9.12
C LEU A 111 9.62 7.15 -9.48
N ALA A 112 10.59 6.26 -9.26
CA ALA A 112 10.39 4.83 -9.50
C ALA A 112 9.33 4.26 -8.57
N ARG A 113 9.29 4.66 -7.30
CA ARG A 113 8.27 4.27 -6.32
C ARG A 113 6.87 4.80 -6.68
N ILE A 114 6.78 6.07 -7.11
CA ILE A 114 5.53 6.66 -7.63
C ILE A 114 5.01 5.86 -8.82
N ARG A 115 5.87 5.65 -9.86
CA ARG A 115 5.47 4.88 -11.04
C ARG A 115 5.06 3.46 -10.70
N SER A 116 5.77 2.80 -9.80
CA SER A 116 5.45 1.45 -9.35
C SER A 116 4.06 1.42 -8.69
N THR A 117 3.81 2.33 -7.76
CA THR A 117 2.55 2.40 -7.03
C THR A 117 1.37 2.71 -7.97
N LEU A 118 1.51 3.68 -8.86
CA LEU A 118 0.47 4.02 -9.86
C LEU A 118 0.25 2.90 -10.87
N ARG A 119 1.31 2.31 -11.41
CA ARG A 119 1.20 1.20 -12.37
C ARG A 119 0.39 0.04 -11.81
N MET A 120 0.57 -0.27 -10.55
CA MET A 120 -0.18 -1.34 -9.89
C MET A 120 -1.67 -1.04 -9.79
N THR A 121 -2.02 0.23 -9.68
CA THR A 121 -3.42 0.65 -9.70
C THR A 121 -3.99 0.60 -11.14
N THR A 122 -3.22 1.05 -12.12
CA THR A 122 -3.67 1.22 -13.52
C THR A 122 -3.53 -0.05 -14.37
N HIS A 123 -2.42 -0.79 -14.25
CA HIS A 123 -2.18 -2.01 -15.03
C HIS A 123 -3.16 -3.13 -14.71
N ARG A 124 -3.58 -3.23 -13.45
CA ARG A 124 -4.60 -4.19 -13.03
C ARG A 124 -6.01 -3.81 -13.49
N MET A 125 -6.25 -2.52 -13.73
CA MET A 125 -7.52 -2.06 -14.34
C MET A 125 -7.56 -2.23 -15.86
N GLN A 126 -6.43 -2.06 -16.56
CA GLN A 126 -6.40 -2.01 -18.02
C GLN A 126 -6.08 -3.32 -18.71
N ASN A 127 -5.33 -4.21 -18.10
CA ASN A 127 -4.82 -5.41 -18.79
C ASN A 127 -5.54 -6.71 -18.42
N GLY A 128 -6.64 -6.68 -17.65
CA GLY A 128 -7.36 -7.90 -17.31
C GLY A 128 -6.44 -8.97 -16.66
N MET A 129 -5.42 -8.54 -15.93
CA MET A 129 -4.39 -9.41 -15.37
C MET A 129 -4.91 -10.31 -14.24
N PHE A 130 -6.11 -10.03 -13.78
CA PHE A 130 -6.89 -11.00 -13.02
C PHE A 130 -7.88 -11.66 -13.97
N PRO A 131 -7.95 -12.99 -14.02
CA PRO A 131 -9.06 -13.64 -14.69
C PRO A 131 -10.32 -13.03 -14.11
N GLY A 132 -11.21 -12.50 -14.95
CA GLY A 132 -12.51 -12.02 -14.51
C GLY A 132 -13.21 -13.12 -13.72
N GLY A 133 -13.96 -12.77 -12.69
CA GLY A 133 -14.66 -13.75 -11.88
C GLY A 133 -14.21 -13.80 -10.42
N LYS A 134 -14.30 -14.99 -9.81
CA LYS A 134 -14.12 -15.16 -8.37
C LYS A 134 -13.23 -16.37 -8.07
N PHE A 135 -12.22 -16.15 -7.24
CA PHE A 135 -11.54 -17.25 -6.56
C PHE A 135 -12.34 -17.68 -5.33
N LYS A 136 -12.50 -18.98 -5.13
CA LYS A 136 -13.16 -19.55 -3.96
C LYS A 136 -12.31 -20.65 -3.35
N ALA A 137 -12.12 -20.62 -2.04
CA ALA A 137 -11.42 -21.65 -1.30
C ALA A 137 -11.88 -21.67 0.17
N SER A 138 -12.48 -22.77 0.60
CA SER A 138 -12.84 -23.02 2.02
C SER A 138 -13.57 -21.84 2.70
N GLY A 139 -14.51 -21.21 1.98
CA GLY A 139 -15.28 -20.05 2.48
C GLY A 139 -14.63 -18.68 2.26
N LEU A 140 -13.39 -18.62 1.77
CA LEU A 140 -12.77 -17.40 1.24
C LEU A 140 -13.28 -17.19 -0.19
N THR A 141 -13.69 -15.97 -0.49
CA THR A 141 -14.04 -15.55 -1.86
C THR A 141 -13.30 -14.27 -2.19
N ILE A 142 -12.57 -14.25 -3.30
CA ILE A 142 -11.93 -13.06 -3.85
C ILE A 142 -12.67 -12.72 -5.13
N ASP A 143 -13.36 -11.60 -5.15
CA ASP A 143 -14.05 -11.05 -6.32
C ASP A 143 -13.08 -10.10 -7.02
N TYR A 144 -12.54 -10.52 -8.15
CA TYR A 144 -11.54 -9.74 -8.87
C TYR A 144 -12.15 -8.52 -9.55
N ASP A 145 -13.38 -8.63 -10.04
CA ASP A 145 -14.07 -7.53 -10.73
C ASP A 145 -14.45 -6.42 -9.76
N ALA A 146 -15.03 -6.81 -8.61
CA ALA A 146 -15.40 -5.87 -7.56
C ALA A 146 -14.22 -5.45 -6.66
N ARG A 147 -13.06 -6.11 -6.78
CA ARG A 147 -11.87 -5.95 -5.91
C ARG A 147 -12.22 -6.08 -4.42
N ARG A 148 -13.03 -7.07 -4.09
CA ARG A 148 -13.50 -7.36 -2.72
C ARG A 148 -13.12 -8.75 -2.29
N VAL A 149 -12.90 -8.89 -1.00
CA VAL A 149 -12.62 -10.17 -0.36
C VAL A 149 -13.70 -10.46 0.66
N PHE A 150 -14.20 -11.67 0.66
CA PHE A 150 -15.22 -12.15 1.59
C PHE A 150 -14.73 -13.40 2.30
N LEU A 151 -15.01 -13.50 3.58
CA LEU A 151 -14.81 -14.69 4.39
C LEU A 151 -16.17 -15.13 4.96
N HIS A 152 -16.61 -16.33 4.61
CA HIS A 152 -17.94 -16.84 4.98
C HIS A 152 -19.06 -15.83 4.68
N LYS A 153 -19.04 -15.23 3.49
CA LYS A 153 -19.98 -14.18 3.00
C LYS A 153 -19.86 -12.82 3.69
N LYS A 154 -18.96 -12.66 4.67
CA LYS A 154 -18.71 -11.37 5.32
C LYS A 154 -17.53 -10.68 4.64
N GLU A 155 -17.70 -9.42 4.27
CA GLU A 155 -16.64 -8.64 3.63
C GLU A 155 -15.46 -8.40 4.58
N VAL A 156 -14.25 -8.67 4.09
CA VAL A 156 -12.98 -8.40 4.78
C VAL A 156 -12.37 -7.14 4.19
N LYS A 157 -12.27 -6.08 4.97
CA LYS A 157 -11.68 -4.80 4.53
C LYS A 157 -10.16 -4.90 4.50
N LEU A 158 -9.59 -4.98 3.30
CA LEU A 158 -8.16 -4.97 3.04
C LEU A 158 -7.71 -3.60 2.52
N THR A 159 -6.47 -3.24 2.80
CA THR A 159 -5.83 -2.12 2.11
C THR A 159 -5.55 -2.50 0.65
N GLN A 160 -5.22 -1.51 -0.20
CA GLN A 160 -4.87 -1.77 -1.60
C GLN A 160 -3.70 -2.76 -1.73
N THR A 161 -2.67 -2.59 -0.91
CA THR A 161 -1.49 -3.48 -0.93
C THR A 161 -1.85 -4.89 -0.47
N GLU A 162 -2.60 -5.03 0.61
CA GLU A 162 -3.06 -6.33 1.12
C GLU A 162 -3.94 -7.05 0.09
N TYR A 163 -4.86 -6.32 -0.57
CA TYR A 163 -5.67 -6.88 -1.65
C TYR A 163 -4.78 -7.36 -2.81
N ASN A 164 -3.83 -6.55 -3.22
CA ASN A 164 -2.93 -6.91 -4.30
C ASN A 164 -2.12 -8.18 -4.00
N ILE A 165 -1.63 -8.32 -2.76
CA ILE A 165 -0.90 -9.52 -2.33
C ILE A 165 -1.79 -10.76 -2.36
N ILE A 166 -2.99 -10.67 -1.78
CA ILE A 166 -3.89 -11.84 -1.73
C ILE A 166 -4.38 -12.24 -3.12
N ALA A 167 -4.61 -11.28 -3.99
CA ALA A 167 -5.01 -11.51 -5.37
C ALA A 167 -3.87 -12.18 -6.17
N ALA A 168 -2.64 -11.68 -6.09
CA ALA A 168 -1.48 -12.30 -6.73
C ALA A 168 -1.26 -13.75 -6.25
N LEU A 169 -1.37 -13.99 -4.95
CA LEU A 169 -1.26 -15.35 -4.41
C LEU A 169 -2.38 -16.27 -4.88
N SER A 170 -3.60 -15.77 -5.03
CA SER A 170 -4.74 -16.58 -5.48
C SER A 170 -4.69 -16.94 -6.95
N GLU A 171 -4.07 -16.12 -7.81
CA GLU A 171 -3.79 -16.48 -9.21
C GLU A 171 -2.81 -17.65 -9.34
N HIS A 172 -1.94 -17.80 -8.33
CA HIS A 172 -0.97 -18.88 -8.24
C HIS A 172 -1.35 -19.90 -7.15
N ALA A 173 -2.65 -20.07 -6.89
CA ALA A 173 -3.14 -20.98 -5.86
C ALA A 173 -2.54 -22.38 -6.00
N GLY A 174 -2.20 -23.00 -4.87
CA GLY A 174 -1.51 -24.29 -4.82
C GLY A 174 0.00 -24.21 -5.06
N LYS A 175 0.52 -23.13 -5.64
CA LYS A 175 1.95 -22.96 -5.95
C LYS A 175 2.63 -22.03 -4.97
N VAL A 176 3.92 -22.27 -4.69
CA VAL A 176 4.74 -21.37 -3.86
C VAL A 176 5.19 -20.18 -4.70
N MET A 177 4.86 -18.98 -4.26
CA MET A 177 5.47 -17.74 -4.77
C MET A 177 6.63 -17.35 -3.86
N THR A 178 7.81 -17.13 -4.43
CA THR A 178 8.97 -16.68 -3.65
C THR A 178 8.79 -15.26 -3.15
N TYR A 179 9.47 -14.89 -2.05
CA TYR A 179 9.45 -13.50 -1.56
C TYR A 179 9.81 -12.51 -2.67
N SER A 180 10.85 -12.80 -3.45
CA SER A 180 11.30 -11.95 -4.55
C SER A 180 10.24 -11.82 -5.65
N ALA A 181 9.54 -12.91 -6.01
CA ALA A 181 8.48 -12.88 -7.01
C ALA A 181 7.30 -12.01 -6.55
N ILE A 182 6.83 -12.22 -5.32
CA ILE A 182 5.75 -11.41 -4.74
C ILE A 182 6.14 -9.94 -4.68
N ILE A 183 7.35 -9.64 -4.17
CA ILE A 183 7.83 -8.27 -4.03
C ILE A 183 7.92 -7.59 -5.40
N LYS A 184 8.49 -8.26 -6.40
CA LYS A 184 8.58 -7.73 -7.76
C LYS A 184 7.21 -7.48 -8.37
N GLU A 185 6.27 -8.38 -8.15
CA GLU A 185 4.91 -8.25 -8.65
C GLU A 185 4.15 -7.12 -7.95
N ILE A 186 4.30 -6.98 -6.62
CA ILE A 186 3.55 -5.99 -5.85
C ILE A 186 4.17 -4.60 -5.87
N TRP A 187 5.49 -4.47 -5.87
CA TRP A 187 6.16 -3.15 -5.83
C TRP A 187 7.02 -2.84 -7.06
N GLY A 188 7.28 -3.84 -7.94
CA GLY A 188 8.07 -3.67 -9.15
C GLY A 188 9.58 -3.51 -8.91
N TYR A 189 10.01 -3.52 -7.66
CA TYR A 189 11.43 -3.43 -7.24
C TYR A 189 11.65 -4.29 -6.00
N ASN A 190 12.92 -4.61 -5.72
CA ASN A 190 13.34 -5.32 -4.52
C ASN A 190 14.49 -4.54 -3.88
N ASP A 191 14.29 -4.09 -2.65
CA ASP A 191 15.29 -3.40 -1.82
C ASP A 191 15.44 -4.11 -0.47
N GLU A 192 16.38 -3.67 0.36
CA GLU A 192 16.68 -4.29 1.65
C GLU A 192 15.47 -4.32 2.61
N GLY A 193 14.53 -3.38 2.47
CA GLY A 193 13.32 -3.30 3.29
C GLY A 193 12.12 -4.09 2.75
N SER A 194 12.17 -4.56 1.51
CA SER A 194 11.02 -5.12 0.81
C SER A 194 10.47 -6.40 1.46
N ILE A 195 11.36 -7.28 1.95
CA ILE A 195 10.94 -8.51 2.63
C ILE A 195 10.19 -8.17 3.93
N LYS A 196 10.70 -7.21 4.71
CA LYS A 196 10.04 -6.79 5.95
C LYS A 196 8.67 -6.19 5.66
N LYS A 197 8.58 -5.34 4.63
CA LYS A 197 7.32 -4.75 4.18
C LYS A 197 6.29 -5.81 3.77
N LEU A 198 6.71 -6.85 3.04
CA LEU A 198 5.85 -7.99 2.70
C LEU A 198 5.40 -8.73 3.96
N GLN A 199 6.31 -9.04 4.89
CA GLN A 199 5.99 -9.75 6.14
C GLN A 199 4.95 -9.02 6.98
N VAL A 200 5.08 -7.69 7.11
CA VAL A 200 4.10 -6.85 7.83
C VAL A 200 2.72 -6.98 7.20
N ASN A 201 2.61 -6.82 5.88
CA ASN A 201 1.33 -6.98 5.17
C ASN A 201 0.76 -8.39 5.34
N MET A 202 1.60 -9.43 5.32
CA MET A 202 1.16 -10.82 5.52
C MET A 202 0.60 -11.06 6.93
N VAL A 203 1.19 -10.47 7.96
CA VAL A 203 0.64 -10.52 9.32
C VAL A 203 -0.75 -9.89 9.35
N ASN A 204 -0.92 -8.73 8.75
CA ASN A 204 -2.20 -8.02 8.70
C ASN A 204 -3.27 -8.79 7.93
N ILE A 205 -2.93 -9.32 6.76
CA ILE A 205 -3.85 -10.14 5.95
C ILE A 205 -4.32 -11.34 6.78
N ARG A 206 -3.41 -12.09 7.41
CA ARG A 206 -3.77 -13.26 8.22
C ARG A 206 -4.68 -12.89 9.38
N LYS A 207 -4.36 -11.81 10.09
CA LYS A 207 -5.21 -11.29 11.18
C LYS A 207 -6.62 -10.97 10.71
N LYS A 208 -6.74 -10.33 9.54
CA LYS A 208 -8.05 -9.96 8.95
C LYS A 208 -8.82 -11.17 8.42
N LEU A 209 -8.13 -12.20 7.97
CA LEU A 209 -8.73 -13.49 7.59
C LEU A 209 -9.02 -14.41 8.79
N GLY A 210 -8.83 -13.94 10.02
CA GLY A 210 -9.14 -14.69 11.23
C GLY A 210 -8.23 -15.91 11.46
N ALA A 211 -7.04 -15.95 10.87
CA ALA A 211 -6.10 -17.04 11.02
C ALA A 211 -5.67 -17.18 12.49
N ARG A 212 -5.83 -18.38 13.04
CA ARG A 212 -5.38 -18.75 14.39
C ARG A 212 -4.11 -19.59 14.33
N PRO A 213 -3.23 -19.49 15.31
CA PRO A 213 -2.08 -20.41 15.40
C PRO A 213 -2.54 -21.88 15.41
N GLY A 214 -1.98 -22.69 14.52
CA GLY A 214 -2.29 -24.12 14.43
C GLY A 214 -3.48 -24.53 13.54
N GLU A 215 -4.25 -23.58 12.99
CA GLU A 215 -5.31 -23.86 12.02
C GLU A 215 -4.77 -23.87 10.58
N LYS A 216 -5.45 -24.59 9.66
CA LYS A 216 -5.18 -24.52 8.21
C LYS A 216 -5.46 -23.08 7.76
N ASN A 217 -4.40 -22.35 7.49
CA ASN A 217 -4.47 -20.98 7.03
C ASN A 217 -4.66 -20.96 5.51
N TYR A 218 -5.42 -19.99 5.00
CA TYR A 218 -5.54 -19.74 3.55
C TYR A 218 -4.19 -19.46 2.90
N ILE A 219 -3.23 -18.91 3.66
CA ILE A 219 -1.89 -18.58 3.18
C ILE A 219 -0.86 -19.26 4.09
N VAL A 220 -0.14 -20.21 3.54
CA VAL A 220 0.93 -20.96 4.20
C VAL A 220 2.25 -20.22 4.02
N ASN A 221 3.08 -20.16 5.07
CA ASN A 221 4.44 -19.66 4.98
C ASN A 221 5.38 -20.84 4.67
N GLU A 222 6.02 -20.80 3.53
CA GLU A 222 7.09 -21.70 3.17
C GLU A 222 8.42 -21.07 3.62
N LEU A 223 8.88 -21.53 4.79
CA LEU A 223 10.00 -20.91 5.51
C LEU A 223 11.23 -20.72 4.62
N GLY A 224 11.77 -19.50 4.60
CA GLY A 224 12.93 -19.14 3.79
C GLY A 224 12.67 -18.99 2.29
N VAL A 225 11.48 -19.35 1.79
CA VAL A 225 11.15 -19.39 0.35
C VAL A 225 10.12 -18.30 0.00
N GLY A 226 8.95 -18.32 0.64
CA GLY A 226 7.85 -17.44 0.26
C GLY A 226 6.51 -17.82 0.88
N TYR A 227 5.45 -17.61 0.12
CA TYR A 227 4.08 -17.90 0.55
C TYR A 227 3.33 -18.69 -0.51
N ARG A 228 2.38 -19.51 -0.05
CA ARG A 228 1.48 -20.28 -0.91
C ARG A 228 0.03 -20.11 -0.48
N MET A 229 -0.83 -19.77 -1.41
CA MET A 229 -2.29 -19.79 -1.22
C MET A 229 -2.81 -21.22 -1.28
N CYS A 230 -3.83 -21.57 -0.49
CA CYS A 230 -4.57 -22.80 -0.64
C CYS A 230 -5.16 -22.93 -2.05
N GLU A 231 -5.42 -24.15 -2.50
CA GLU A 231 -6.06 -24.41 -3.78
C GLU A 231 -7.51 -23.91 -3.78
N ALA A 232 -8.01 -23.60 -4.98
CA ALA A 232 -9.41 -23.27 -5.16
C ALA A 232 -10.28 -24.50 -4.84
N ASP A 233 -11.52 -24.27 -4.40
CA ASP A 233 -12.51 -25.31 -4.29
C ASP A 233 -12.80 -25.83 -5.71
N GLU A 234 -12.88 -27.15 -5.90
CA GLU A 234 -13.34 -27.74 -7.15
C GLU A 234 -14.79 -27.27 -7.37
N GLU A 235 -15.04 -26.60 -8.49
CA GLU A 235 -16.42 -26.31 -8.89
C GLU A 235 -17.10 -27.67 -9.16
N THR A 236 -18.07 -28.01 -8.33
CA THR A 236 -18.96 -29.13 -8.63
C THR A 236 -19.70 -28.78 -9.91
N LEU A 237 -19.33 -29.42 -11.01
CA LEU A 237 -20.00 -29.39 -12.32
C LEU A 237 -21.46 -29.80 -12.22
#